data_26ebfbd1b63b6b42de1cf756ad6862a0
#
_entry.id   26ebfbd1b63b6b42de1cf756ad6862a0
#
_cell.length_a   1.000
_cell.length_b   1.000
_cell.length_c   1.000
_cell.angle_alpha   90.00
_cell.angle_beta   90.00
_cell.angle_gamma   90.00
#
_symmetry.space_group_name_H-M   'P 1'
#
loop_
_entity.id
_entity.type
_entity.pdbx_description
1 polymer ?
#
loop_
_entity_poly.entity_id
_entity_poly.type
_entity_poly.pdbx_seq_one_letter_code
_entity_poly.pdbx_strand_id
1 'polypeptide(L)'
;MGGICSRKRDQEVLGDGIASRLSGRYGKSGSSKWLRNSFGHVAVADCQAGGNRPSLMELCIQQICKDIGRYKSFSVLPRDISQQIFDELALTHSLNDDSLVAFLDCALQDVHLGDCPGVKDSWMDVISSQGSSLLSLDLSDSEITDAALVGLKDCSNLQEMTLNYCESITEHGLKHIRGLNSLTSLSFKRSTAITAEGMQAFSTLVNLEKLDLERCSQIHGGLIHLKGLTKLESLNIRCCKCITDLDMKALTGLTNLKELQLSNCNITDFGVSLLRGLEKIVILNLEGCNVTTACLDSLSALVNLAYLNLSRCGLSDEGCDKFSELKKLKVLSLAFNNITDAVLVHLKGLKNLESLNLDSCKIGDEGLANLSGLPLKSLELSDTEVGSSGLRHLSGLTQLESLNLSFTLVTDGGLRRLSGLTSLKSLNLDARQITDTGLAALTSLTGLTHLDLFGARISDAGTKYLQHFKNLQSLEICGGGITDAGVKNIKDLSRLTVLNLSQNSNLTDKTLELISGLEGLVSLNISNSLITNKGLRHLRPLKNLHSLTLESCKVTASEIRKLQLTALPSLVSFRPE
;
A
#
# COMPACT_ATOMS: atom_id res chain seq x y z
N MET A 1 43.25 -11.32 -0.78
CA MET A 1 42.73 -11.66 0.56
C MET A 1 41.33 -11.07 0.64
N GLY A 2 40.37 -11.93 0.49
CA GLY A 2 38.94 -11.55 0.44
C GLY A 2 38.35 -11.50 1.84
N GLY A 3 37.76 -10.39 2.20
CA GLY A 3 36.95 -10.25 3.41
C GLY A 3 35.50 -10.51 3.10
N ILE A 4 35.01 -11.68 3.43
CA ILE A 4 33.60 -12.04 3.45
C ILE A 4 33.01 -11.38 4.68
N CYS A 5 32.16 -10.38 4.48
CA CYS A 5 31.38 -9.77 5.57
C CYS A 5 30.15 -10.63 5.84
N SER A 6 30.30 -11.61 6.75
CA SER A 6 29.18 -12.34 7.33
C SER A 6 28.43 -11.39 8.27
N ARG A 7 27.20 -11.04 7.97
CA ARG A 7 26.30 -10.37 8.93
C ARG A 7 25.84 -11.38 9.98
N LYS A 8 26.42 -11.30 11.19
CA LYS A 8 25.85 -11.89 12.39
C LYS A 8 24.50 -11.23 12.70
N ARG A 9 23.50 -12.07 12.93
CA ARG A 9 22.22 -11.68 13.54
C ARG A 9 22.48 -11.37 15.01
N ASP A 10 22.48 -10.12 15.38
CA ASP A 10 22.30 -9.71 16.77
C ASP A 10 20.81 -9.46 17.01
N GLN A 11 20.22 -10.39 17.77
CA GLN A 11 18.95 -10.17 18.45
C GLN A 11 19.24 -9.28 19.64
N GLU A 12 18.91 -8.00 19.55
CA GLU A 12 18.73 -7.16 20.74
C GLU A 12 17.43 -6.39 20.62
N VAL A 13 16.67 -6.53 21.68
CA VAL A 13 15.41 -5.82 21.99
C VAL A 13 15.76 -4.36 22.19
N LEU A 14 15.37 -3.48 21.25
CA LEU A 14 15.45 -2.05 21.44
C LEU A 14 14.08 -1.41 21.14
N GLY A 15 13.69 -0.55 22.08
CA GLY A 15 12.38 0.07 22.18
C GLY A 15 11.95 0.94 20.98
N ASP A 16 10.67 1.22 20.96
CA ASP A 16 9.80 1.77 19.91
C ASP A 16 10.20 3.13 19.26
N GLY A 17 11.39 3.66 19.54
CA GLY A 17 11.78 5.00 19.08
C GLY A 17 12.72 5.06 17.86
N ILE A 18 13.33 3.96 17.44
CA ILE A 18 14.39 3.97 16.41
C ILE A 18 13.99 3.25 15.11
N ALA A 19 12.97 2.40 15.16
CA ALA A 19 12.49 1.65 13.99
C ALA A 19 11.93 2.52 12.86
N SER A 20 11.47 3.74 13.14
CA SER A 20 10.92 4.66 12.13
C SER A 20 11.98 5.37 11.28
N ARG A 21 13.24 5.44 11.74
CA ARG A 21 14.32 6.14 10.99
C ARG A 21 15.21 5.23 10.14
N LEU A 22 15.22 3.92 10.38
CA LEU A 22 15.98 2.96 9.57
C LEU A 22 15.15 2.30 8.48
N SER A 23 13.82 2.33 8.57
CA SER A 23 12.91 1.83 7.52
C SER A 23 12.88 2.68 6.25
N GLY A 24 13.40 3.90 6.29
CA GLY A 24 13.43 4.82 5.15
C GLY A 24 14.37 4.42 4.00
N ARG A 25 15.32 3.51 4.22
CA ARG A 25 16.27 3.05 3.18
C ARG A 25 16.01 1.64 2.64
N TYR A 26 15.24 0.83 3.35
CA TYR A 26 14.93 -0.56 2.95
C TYR A 26 13.43 -0.84 2.80
N GLY A 27 12.56 0.13 3.04
CA GLY A 27 11.12 0.00 3.01
C GLY A 27 10.45 0.13 1.64
N LYS A 28 11.21 0.13 0.54
CA LYS A 28 10.67 0.16 -0.83
C LYS A 28 10.94 -1.13 -1.61
N SER A 29 11.13 -2.25 -0.93
CA SER A 29 11.01 -3.54 -1.58
C SER A 29 9.55 -3.77 -2.00
N GLY A 30 9.33 -4.43 -3.13
CA GLY A 30 8.02 -4.64 -3.75
C GLY A 30 6.90 -5.19 -2.85
N SER A 31 7.23 -5.78 -1.67
CA SER A 31 6.27 -6.35 -0.75
C SER A 31 5.23 -5.34 -0.21
N SER A 32 5.63 -4.08 0.07
CA SER A 32 4.67 -3.06 0.55
C SER A 32 3.78 -2.49 -0.56
N LYS A 33 4.26 -2.45 -1.81
CA LYS A 33 3.44 -2.12 -2.99
C LYS A 33 2.52 -3.27 -3.38
N TRP A 34 2.98 -4.51 -3.20
CA TRP A 34 2.24 -5.71 -3.51
C TRP A 34 0.97 -5.84 -2.66
N LEU A 35 1.07 -5.58 -1.35
CA LEU A 35 -0.08 -5.54 -0.43
C LEU A 35 -1.05 -4.37 -0.74
N ARG A 36 -0.53 -3.19 -1.12
CA ARG A 36 -1.39 -2.04 -1.47
C ARG A 36 -2.22 -2.28 -2.73
N ASN A 37 -1.67 -2.97 -3.73
CA ASN A 37 -2.39 -3.24 -4.98
C ASN A 37 -3.44 -4.36 -4.83
N SER A 38 -3.38 -5.17 -3.76
CA SER A 38 -4.36 -6.24 -3.51
C SER A 38 -5.57 -5.80 -2.69
N PHE A 39 -5.51 -4.65 -1.99
CA PHE A 39 -6.54 -4.22 -1.02
C PHE A 39 -7.01 -2.77 -1.19
N GLY A 40 -6.67 -2.11 -2.26
CA GLY A 40 -7.03 -0.71 -2.48
C GLY A 40 -7.96 -0.53 -3.66
N HIS A 41 -9.28 -0.71 -3.51
CA HIS A 41 -10.20 0.21 -4.17
C HIS A 41 -10.16 1.55 -3.41
N VAL A 42 -9.01 2.20 -3.40
CA VAL A 42 -8.99 3.63 -3.34
C VAL A 42 -9.24 4.05 -4.79
N ALA A 43 -10.38 4.66 -5.05
CA ALA A 43 -10.58 5.46 -6.23
C ALA A 43 -9.45 6.52 -6.24
N VAL A 44 -8.31 6.15 -6.80
CA VAL A 44 -7.39 7.14 -7.34
C VAL A 44 -8.19 7.75 -8.48
N ALA A 45 -8.70 8.94 -8.24
CA ALA A 45 -9.20 9.77 -9.30
C ALA A 45 -8.14 9.69 -10.41
N ASP A 46 -8.49 9.01 -11.50
CA ASP A 46 -7.75 9.03 -12.75
C ASP A 46 -7.67 10.51 -13.15
N CYS A 47 -6.59 11.17 -12.76
CA CYS A 47 -6.18 12.42 -13.40
C CYS A 47 -5.70 12.03 -14.81
N GLN A 48 -6.63 11.56 -15.64
CA GLN A 48 -6.45 11.63 -17.07
C GLN A 48 -6.38 13.11 -17.43
N ALA A 49 -5.22 13.51 -17.86
CA ALA A 49 -4.98 14.81 -18.52
C ALA A 49 -5.77 14.87 -19.84
N GLY A 50 -7.05 15.09 -19.70
CA GLY A 50 -7.95 15.54 -20.71
C GLY A 50 -8.76 16.65 -20.07
N GLY A 51 -8.38 17.90 -20.33
CA GLY A 51 -8.97 19.09 -19.73
C GLY A 51 -10.49 19.16 -20.01
N ASN A 52 -11.28 18.48 -19.21
CA ASN A 52 -12.70 18.76 -19.09
C ASN A 52 -12.81 20.14 -18.43
N ARG A 53 -13.32 21.11 -19.18
CA ARG A 53 -13.68 22.41 -18.60
C ARG A 53 -14.70 22.13 -17.50
N PRO A 54 -14.54 22.72 -16.29
CA PRO A 54 -15.49 22.51 -15.21
C PRO A 54 -16.89 22.91 -15.69
N SER A 55 -17.89 22.13 -15.33
CA SER A 55 -19.29 22.43 -15.60
C SER A 55 -19.70 23.72 -14.90
N LEU A 56 -20.78 24.34 -15.36
CA LEU A 56 -21.32 25.52 -14.69
C LEU A 56 -21.67 25.22 -13.23
N MET A 57 -22.15 24.02 -12.92
CA MET A 57 -22.45 23.57 -11.58
C MET A 57 -21.18 23.56 -10.72
N GLU A 58 -20.10 22.93 -11.17
CA GLU A 58 -18.82 22.89 -10.44
C GLU A 58 -18.27 24.30 -10.20
N LEU A 59 -18.35 25.20 -11.18
CA LEU A 59 -17.93 26.59 -11.01
C LEU A 59 -18.78 27.33 -9.96
N CYS A 60 -20.11 27.11 -9.94
CA CYS A 60 -21.00 27.66 -8.93
C CYS A 60 -20.66 27.14 -7.53
N ILE A 61 -20.43 25.82 -7.37
CA ILE A 61 -20.05 25.21 -6.10
C ILE A 61 -18.72 25.79 -5.62
N GLN A 62 -17.71 25.86 -6.48
CA GLN A 62 -16.42 26.46 -6.13
C GLN A 62 -16.55 27.94 -5.70
N GLN A 63 -17.45 28.70 -6.34
CA GLN A 63 -17.69 30.08 -5.95
C GLN A 63 -18.40 30.18 -4.60
N ILE A 64 -19.37 29.30 -4.32
CA ILE A 64 -20.06 29.22 -3.02
C ILE A 64 -19.05 28.88 -1.93
N CYS A 65 -18.17 27.88 -2.16
CA CYS A 65 -17.13 27.48 -1.21
C CYS A 65 -16.15 28.62 -0.91
N LYS A 66 -15.76 29.44 -1.90
CA LYS A 66 -14.91 30.63 -1.69
C LYS A 66 -15.59 31.70 -0.83
N ASP A 67 -16.90 31.86 -0.99
CA ASP A 67 -17.69 32.89 -0.31
C ASP A 67 -18.54 32.30 0.85
N ILE A 68 -18.16 31.15 1.39
CA ILE A 68 -18.98 30.35 2.33
C ILE A 68 -19.53 31.17 3.51
N GLY A 69 -18.78 32.10 4.05
CA GLY A 69 -19.20 32.97 5.16
C GLY A 69 -20.40 33.90 4.85
N ARG A 70 -20.83 33.98 3.61
CA ARG A 70 -22.04 34.75 3.22
C ARG A 70 -23.33 33.95 3.38
N TYR A 71 -23.23 32.62 3.49
CA TYR A 71 -24.38 31.73 3.52
C TYR A 71 -24.66 31.28 4.94
N LYS A 72 -25.89 31.49 5.42
CA LYS A 72 -26.29 31.12 6.79
C LYS A 72 -26.90 29.71 6.86
N SER A 73 -27.49 29.23 5.76
CA SER A 73 -28.11 27.91 5.69
C SER A 73 -28.22 27.42 4.26
N PHE A 74 -28.02 26.14 4.06
CA PHE A 74 -28.22 25.41 2.80
C PHE A 74 -29.48 24.51 2.83
N SER A 75 -30.26 24.50 3.92
CA SER A 75 -31.46 23.65 4.06
C SER A 75 -32.55 23.89 2.99
N VAL A 76 -32.51 25.03 2.29
CA VAL A 76 -33.41 25.35 1.18
C VAL A 76 -32.93 24.78 -0.17
N LEU A 77 -31.70 24.33 -0.25
CA LEU A 77 -31.15 23.71 -1.46
C LEU A 77 -31.55 22.24 -1.55
N PRO A 78 -31.63 21.68 -2.78
CA PRO A 78 -31.72 20.24 -2.95
C PRO A 78 -30.55 19.56 -2.23
N ARG A 79 -30.83 18.43 -1.54
CA ARG A 79 -29.83 17.65 -0.80
C ARG A 79 -28.54 17.43 -1.59
N ASP A 80 -28.65 17.02 -2.85
CA ASP A 80 -27.50 16.67 -3.68
C ASP A 80 -26.56 17.87 -3.93
N ILE A 81 -27.11 19.10 -3.93
CA ILE A 81 -26.31 20.33 -4.04
C ILE A 81 -25.62 20.63 -2.70
N SER A 82 -26.37 20.53 -1.60
CA SER A 82 -25.79 20.72 -0.27
C SER A 82 -24.68 19.71 0.03
N GLN A 83 -24.87 18.44 -0.40
CA GLN A 83 -23.85 17.40 -0.29
C GLN A 83 -22.59 17.77 -1.08
N GLN A 84 -22.71 18.19 -2.34
CA GLN A 84 -21.54 18.55 -3.16
C GLN A 84 -20.79 19.76 -2.58
N ILE A 85 -21.50 20.75 -2.02
CA ILE A 85 -20.86 21.90 -1.37
C ILE A 85 -20.09 21.43 -0.12
N PHE A 86 -20.72 20.55 0.68
CA PHE A 86 -20.08 19.97 1.87
C PHE A 86 -18.82 19.20 1.51
N ASP A 87 -18.89 18.31 0.51
CA ASP A 87 -17.79 17.48 0.06
C ASP A 87 -16.60 18.32 -0.44
N GLU A 88 -16.87 19.37 -1.21
CA GLU A 88 -15.83 20.29 -1.71
C GLU A 88 -15.13 21.04 -0.57
N LEU A 89 -15.90 21.50 0.44
CA LEU A 89 -15.34 22.16 1.62
C LEU A 89 -14.51 21.20 2.49
N ALA A 90 -14.96 19.95 2.63
CA ALA A 90 -14.23 18.91 3.35
C ALA A 90 -12.91 18.57 2.63
N LEU A 91 -12.95 18.33 1.31
CA LEU A 91 -11.79 18.03 0.48
C LEU A 91 -10.73 19.16 0.49
N THR A 92 -11.18 20.41 0.53
CA THR A 92 -10.29 21.58 0.58
C THR A 92 -9.86 21.96 1.99
N HIS A 93 -10.25 21.20 3.01
CA HIS A 93 -10.03 21.49 4.45
C HIS A 93 -10.48 22.92 4.83
N SER A 94 -11.54 23.40 4.21
CA SER A 94 -12.06 24.76 4.38
C SER A 94 -13.24 24.83 5.35
N LEU A 95 -13.70 23.67 5.87
CA LEU A 95 -14.73 23.62 6.92
C LEU A 95 -14.19 24.19 8.25
N ASN A 96 -15.03 24.94 8.92
CA ASN A 96 -14.79 25.46 10.27
C ASN A 96 -16.13 25.59 11.01
N ASP A 97 -16.09 25.99 12.29
CA ASP A 97 -17.29 26.08 13.14
C ASP A 97 -18.39 26.94 12.51
N ASP A 98 -18.04 28.08 11.90
CA ASP A 98 -19.01 29.01 11.33
C ASP A 98 -19.63 28.46 10.03
N SER A 99 -18.82 27.87 9.15
CA SER A 99 -19.29 27.33 7.88
C SER A 99 -20.10 26.05 8.03
N LEU A 100 -19.80 25.25 9.06
CA LEU A 100 -20.50 23.99 9.32
C LEU A 100 -21.98 24.22 9.68
N VAL A 101 -22.28 25.28 10.45
CA VAL A 101 -23.65 25.60 10.87
C VAL A 101 -24.61 25.81 9.69
N ALA A 102 -24.09 26.22 8.53
CA ALA A 102 -24.89 26.37 7.33
C ALA A 102 -25.50 25.04 6.81
N PHE A 103 -24.97 23.90 7.24
CA PHE A 103 -25.44 22.57 6.87
C PHE A 103 -26.45 21.96 7.86
N LEU A 104 -26.91 22.71 8.83
CA LEU A 104 -27.95 22.24 9.75
C LEU A 104 -29.20 21.82 8.97
N ASP A 105 -29.73 20.62 9.26
CA ASP A 105 -30.95 20.07 8.64
C ASP A 105 -30.92 19.98 7.10
N CYS A 106 -29.73 19.80 6.49
CA CYS A 106 -29.59 19.68 5.04
C CYS A 106 -29.85 18.26 4.50
N ALA A 107 -30.15 17.31 5.38
CA ALA A 107 -30.38 15.91 5.05
C ALA A 107 -29.19 15.25 4.32
N LEU A 108 -27.94 15.61 4.70
CA LEU A 108 -26.73 15.00 4.15
C LEU A 108 -26.76 13.49 4.36
N GLN A 109 -26.25 12.74 3.39
CA GLN A 109 -26.12 11.29 3.46
C GLN A 109 -24.72 10.86 3.88
N ASP A 110 -23.71 11.57 3.39
CA ASP A 110 -22.31 11.23 3.58
C ASP A 110 -21.58 12.40 4.27
N VAL A 111 -20.99 12.13 5.41
CA VAL A 111 -20.22 13.11 6.18
C VAL A 111 -18.82 12.55 6.38
N HIS A 112 -17.90 12.90 5.49
CA HIS A 112 -16.50 12.47 5.52
C HIS A 112 -15.62 13.62 5.99
N LEU A 113 -15.20 13.56 7.25
CA LEU A 113 -14.38 14.57 7.92
C LEU A 113 -13.04 13.99 8.39
N GLY A 114 -12.69 12.80 7.95
CA GLY A 114 -11.38 12.21 8.23
C GLY A 114 -10.27 13.14 7.75
N ASP A 115 -9.26 13.36 8.60
CA ASP A 115 -8.14 14.28 8.38
C ASP A 115 -8.52 15.78 8.28
N CYS A 116 -9.80 16.15 8.51
CA CYS A 116 -10.20 17.56 8.57
C CYS A 116 -9.77 18.19 9.90
N PRO A 117 -9.03 19.30 9.87
CA PRO A 117 -8.59 19.95 11.11
C PRO A 117 -9.76 20.58 11.87
N GLY A 118 -9.74 20.45 13.20
CA GLY A 118 -10.69 21.14 14.09
C GLY A 118 -12.01 20.40 14.31
N VAL A 119 -12.16 19.16 13.83
CA VAL A 119 -13.32 18.31 14.14
C VAL A 119 -13.35 17.99 15.63
N LYS A 120 -14.44 18.33 16.31
CA LYS A 120 -14.64 18.20 17.76
C LYS A 120 -16.12 17.96 18.10
N ASP A 121 -16.43 17.68 19.36
CA ASP A 121 -17.78 17.33 19.82
C ASP A 121 -18.85 18.34 19.42
N SER A 122 -18.54 19.65 19.38
CA SER A 122 -19.52 20.68 18.97
C SER A 122 -20.01 20.56 17.52
N TRP A 123 -19.29 19.84 16.67
CA TRP A 123 -19.71 19.58 15.28
C TRP A 123 -20.82 18.56 15.21
N MET A 124 -21.00 17.76 16.28
CA MET A 124 -22.02 16.72 16.33
C MET A 124 -23.45 17.26 16.32
N ASP A 125 -23.68 18.52 16.74
CA ASP A 125 -25.01 19.14 16.64
C ASP A 125 -25.50 19.22 15.20
N VAL A 126 -24.59 19.55 14.25
CA VAL A 126 -24.90 19.62 12.83
C VAL A 126 -24.95 18.21 12.22
N ILE A 127 -24.06 17.31 12.62
CA ILE A 127 -24.03 15.94 12.11
C ILE A 127 -25.28 15.17 12.53
N SER A 128 -25.66 15.27 13.81
CA SER A 128 -26.86 14.61 14.34
C SER A 128 -28.16 15.19 13.77
N SER A 129 -28.17 16.49 13.38
CA SER A 129 -29.34 17.11 12.73
C SER A 129 -29.71 16.45 11.40
N GLN A 130 -28.77 15.74 10.76
CA GLN A 130 -29.06 14.99 9.52
C GLN A 130 -30.03 13.81 9.80
N GLY A 131 -30.11 13.35 11.04
CA GLY A 131 -31.03 12.30 11.50
C GLY A 131 -30.94 11.02 10.67
N SER A 132 -32.10 10.50 10.28
CA SER A 132 -32.20 9.26 9.47
C SER A 132 -31.68 9.40 8.02
N SER A 133 -31.33 10.60 7.57
CA SER A 133 -30.75 10.79 6.23
C SER A 133 -29.28 10.35 6.19
N LEU A 134 -28.56 10.40 7.32
CA LEU A 134 -27.15 10.06 7.39
C LEU A 134 -26.93 8.55 7.18
N LEU A 135 -26.12 8.21 6.16
CA LEU A 135 -25.80 6.83 5.78
C LEU A 135 -24.34 6.49 6.07
N SER A 136 -23.42 7.44 5.87
CA SER A 136 -21.99 7.25 6.09
C SER A 136 -21.40 8.39 6.91
N LEU A 137 -20.58 8.03 7.91
CA LEU A 137 -19.91 8.96 8.80
C LEU A 137 -18.45 8.57 8.99
N ASP A 138 -17.53 9.47 8.64
CA ASP A 138 -16.10 9.34 8.92
C ASP A 138 -15.61 10.56 9.72
N LEU A 139 -15.16 10.29 10.95
CA LEU A 139 -14.60 11.27 11.88
C LEU A 139 -13.16 10.89 12.29
N SER A 140 -12.46 10.16 11.44
CA SER A 140 -11.10 9.69 11.72
C SER A 140 -10.14 10.85 12.01
N ASP A 141 -9.13 10.57 12.86
CA ASP A 141 -8.08 11.53 13.24
C ASP A 141 -8.61 12.85 13.80
N SER A 142 -9.63 12.77 14.67
CA SER A 142 -10.31 13.92 15.27
C SER A 142 -10.22 13.92 16.79
N GLU A 143 -10.48 15.09 17.41
CA GLU A 143 -10.47 15.29 18.86
C GLU A 143 -11.82 15.00 19.53
N ILE A 144 -12.69 14.21 18.85
CA ILE A 144 -14.01 13.85 19.41
C ILE A 144 -13.87 12.95 20.63
N THR A 145 -14.81 13.10 21.57
CA THR A 145 -14.89 12.30 22.80
C THR A 145 -16.16 11.44 22.82
N ASP A 146 -16.40 10.77 23.95
CA ASP A 146 -17.63 10.00 24.17
C ASP A 146 -18.91 10.83 23.96
N ALA A 147 -18.86 12.14 24.20
CA ALA A 147 -19.99 13.05 24.01
C ALA A 147 -20.45 13.12 22.56
N ALA A 148 -19.53 12.99 21.59
CA ALA A 148 -19.87 12.95 20.18
C ALA A 148 -20.82 11.79 19.83
N LEU A 149 -20.61 10.61 20.43
CA LEU A 149 -21.40 9.41 20.11
C LEU A 149 -22.83 9.46 20.65
N VAL A 150 -23.09 10.30 21.67
CA VAL A 150 -24.45 10.50 22.20
C VAL A 150 -25.39 11.07 21.14
N GLY A 151 -24.89 11.97 20.29
CA GLY A 151 -25.67 12.61 19.23
C GLY A 151 -26.13 11.64 18.10
N LEU A 152 -25.49 10.48 17.97
CA LEU A 152 -25.78 9.54 16.88
C LEU A 152 -27.05 8.70 17.08
N LYS A 153 -27.72 8.79 18.23
CA LYS A 153 -28.94 8.01 18.54
C LYS A 153 -30.08 8.20 17.52
N ASP A 154 -30.15 9.35 16.89
CA ASP A 154 -31.20 9.70 15.93
C ASP A 154 -30.80 9.34 14.47
N CYS A 155 -29.55 8.92 14.23
CA CYS A 155 -29.03 8.50 12.93
C CYS A 155 -29.32 7.01 12.66
N SER A 156 -30.61 6.62 12.71
CA SER A 156 -31.06 5.21 12.67
C SER A 156 -30.70 4.46 11.41
N ASN A 157 -30.46 5.14 10.29
CA ASN A 157 -30.14 4.55 9.00
C ASN A 157 -28.62 4.51 8.71
N LEU A 158 -27.77 4.89 9.69
CA LEU A 158 -26.32 4.89 9.52
C LEU A 158 -25.82 3.48 9.20
N GLN A 159 -25.19 3.34 8.03
CA GLN A 159 -24.68 2.07 7.49
C GLN A 159 -23.17 1.93 7.65
N GLU A 160 -22.43 3.03 7.51
CA GLU A 160 -20.98 3.03 7.62
C GLU A 160 -20.52 4.05 8.67
N MET A 161 -19.66 3.61 9.58
CA MET A 161 -19.07 4.48 10.59
C MET A 161 -17.57 4.20 10.74
N THR A 162 -16.76 5.25 10.62
CA THR A 162 -15.31 5.20 10.73
C THR A 162 -14.84 6.20 11.78
N LEU A 163 -14.14 5.67 12.80
CA LEU A 163 -13.62 6.41 13.96
C LEU A 163 -12.15 6.00 14.21
N ASN A 164 -11.35 5.96 13.14
CA ASN A 164 -9.95 5.58 13.23
C ASN A 164 -9.14 6.68 13.90
N TYR A 165 -8.19 6.30 14.75
CA TYR A 165 -7.28 7.24 15.45
C TYR A 165 -8.00 8.25 16.38
N CYS A 166 -9.24 7.98 16.81
CA CYS A 166 -9.96 8.80 17.78
C CYS A 166 -9.57 8.34 19.18
N GLU A 167 -8.50 8.90 19.75
CA GLU A 167 -7.91 8.43 21.00
C GLU A 167 -8.72 8.83 22.26
N SER A 168 -9.62 9.80 22.15
CA SER A 168 -10.44 10.31 23.26
C SER A 168 -11.80 9.61 23.42
N ILE A 169 -12.13 8.67 22.53
CA ILE A 169 -13.32 7.81 22.68
C ILE A 169 -12.98 6.67 23.64
N THR A 170 -13.84 6.41 24.62
CA THR A 170 -13.68 5.32 25.59
C THR A 170 -14.76 4.26 25.46
N GLU A 171 -14.67 3.20 26.25
CA GLU A 171 -15.72 2.16 26.34
C GLU A 171 -17.10 2.71 26.74
N HIS A 172 -17.14 3.86 27.44
CA HIS A 172 -18.38 4.52 27.80
C HIS A 172 -19.09 5.10 26.59
N GLY A 173 -18.34 5.72 25.67
CA GLY A 173 -18.87 6.20 24.40
C GLY A 173 -19.43 5.08 23.53
N LEU A 174 -18.77 3.92 23.49
CA LEU A 174 -19.22 2.77 22.71
C LEU A 174 -20.61 2.27 23.08
N LYS A 175 -21.11 2.54 24.29
CA LYS A 175 -22.49 2.16 24.66
C LYS A 175 -23.54 2.87 23.82
N HIS A 176 -23.23 4.03 23.25
CA HIS A 176 -24.16 4.82 22.46
C HIS A 176 -24.33 4.31 21.03
N ILE A 177 -23.43 3.45 20.53
CA ILE A 177 -23.59 2.83 19.19
C ILE A 177 -24.52 1.61 19.20
N ARG A 178 -24.90 1.09 20.35
CA ARG A 178 -25.74 -0.13 20.47
C ARG A 178 -27.07 -0.06 19.73
N GLY A 179 -27.59 1.13 19.49
CA GLY A 179 -28.88 1.33 18.80
C GLY A 179 -28.76 1.45 17.28
N LEU A 180 -27.56 1.49 16.72
CA LEU A 180 -27.32 1.71 15.31
C LEU A 180 -27.45 0.40 14.51
N ASN A 181 -28.67 -0.15 14.48
CA ASN A 181 -28.95 -1.47 13.91
C ASN A 181 -28.78 -1.55 12.38
N SER A 182 -28.68 -0.41 11.69
CA SER A 182 -28.44 -0.36 10.25
C SER A 182 -26.97 -0.48 9.86
N LEU A 183 -26.05 -0.44 10.85
CA LEU A 183 -24.61 -0.53 10.57
C LEU A 183 -24.24 -1.84 9.90
N THR A 184 -23.61 -1.71 8.75
CA THR A 184 -23.01 -2.81 7.96
C THR A 184 -21.48 -2.75 7.98
N SER A 185 -20.89 -1.55 8.17
CA SER A 185 -19.44 -1.33 8.22
C SER A 185 -19.05 -0.47 9.41
N LEU A 186 -18.06 -0.94 10.18
CA LEU A 186 -17.56 -0.26 11.37
C LEU A 186 -16.04 -0.34 11.45
N SER A 187 -15.37 0.80 11.66
CA SER A 187 -13.92 0.85 11.77
C SER A 187 -13.46 1.70 12.96
N PHE A 188 -12.52 1.11 13.76
CA PHE A 188 -11.88 1.72 14.93
C PHE A 188 -10.37 1.44 14.94
N LYS A 189 -9.66 1.72 13.86
CA LYS A 189 -8.22 1.46 13.80
C LYS A 189 -7.46 2.23 14.86
N ARG A 190 -6.48 1.54 15.48
CA ARG A 190 -5.56 2.13 16.46
C ARG A 190 -6.26 2.81 17.65
N SER A 191 -7.42 2.32 18.02
CA SER A 191 -8.09 2.78 19.23
C SER A 191 -7.57 2.01 20.45
N THR A 192 -6.98 2.72 21.41
CA THR A 192 -6.52 2.15 22.69
C THR A 192 -7.66 1.97 23.68
N ALA A 193 -8.76 2.67 23.45
CA ALA A 193 -9.94 2.66 24.32
C ALA A 193 -10.90 1.49 24.06
N ILE A 194 -10.73 0.77 22.95
CA ILE A 194 -11.54 -0.43 22.70
C ILE A 194 -10.94 -1.59 23.49
N THR A 195 -11.56 -1.85 24.65
CA THR A 195 -11.24 -2.96 25.53
C THR A 195 -12.15 -4.15 25.24
N ALA A 196 -11.85 -5.30 25.85
CA ALA A 196 -12.75 -6.47 25.81
C ALA A 196 -14.16 -6.12 26.27
N GLU A 197 -14.29 -5.31 27.33
CA GLU A 197 -15.57 -4.87 27.88
C GLU A 197 -16.30 -3.90 26.93
N GLY A 198 -15.57 -2.94 26.35
CA GLY A 198 -16.11 -2.01 25.35
C GLY A 198 -16.69 -2.74 24.13
N MET A 199 -16.07 -3.85 23.69
CA MET A 199 -16.55 -4.67 22.59
C MET A 199 -17.94 -5.30 22.84
N GLN A 200 -18.43 -5.34 24.08
CA GLN A 200 -19.80 -5.76 24.37
C GLN A 200 -20.83 -4.91 23.60
N ALA A 201 -20.51 -3.67 23.29
CA ALA A 201 -21.38 -2.78 22.52
C ALA A 201 -21.65 -3.34 21.09
N PHE A 202 -20.70 -4.06 20.51
CA PHE A 202 -20.82 -4.60 19.15
C PHE A 202 -21.79 -5.76 19.06
N SER A 203 -22.07 -6.47 20.16
CA SER A 203 -22.95 -7.65 20.16
C SER A 203 -24.38 -7.38 19.66
N THR A 204 -24.82 -6.14 19.64
CA THR A 204 -26.15 -5.74 19.15
C THR A 204 -26.17 -5.36 17.67
N LEU A 205 -25.01 -5.21 17.02
CA LEU A 205 -24.86 -4.77 15.63
C LEU A 205 -25.02 -5.95 14.67
N VAL A 206 -26.15 -6.63 14.72
CA VAL A 206 -26.40 -7.92 14.04
C VAL A 206 -26.38 -7.87 12.50
N ASN A 207 -26.42 -6.67 11.94
CA ASN A 207 -26.31 -6.44 10.49
C ASN A 207 -24.90 -6.16 10.01
N LEU A 208 -23.91 -6.16 10.94
CA LEU A 208 -22.54 -5.83 10.60
C LEU A 208 -21.94 -6.87 9.64
N GLU A 209 -21.42 -6.40 8.52
CA GLU A 209 -20.76 -7.18 7.47
C GLU A 209 -19.24 -6.97 7.50
N LYS A 210 -18.79 -5.78 7.90
CA LYS A 210 -17.36 -5.42 7.95
C LYS A 210 -17.01 -4.82 9.31
N LEU A 211 -15.94 -5.34 9.93
CA LEU A 211 -15.40 -4.81 11.18
C LEU A 211 -13.88 -4.68 11.07
N ASP A 212 -13.39 -3.46 11.27
CA ASP A 212 -11.96 -3.16 11.27
C ASP A 212 -11.51 -2.65 12.64
N LEU A 213 -10.66 -3.43 13.29
CA LEU A 213 -10.05 -3.18 14.61
C LEU A 213 -8.51 -3.22 14.51
N GLU A 214 -7.94 -2.88 13.36
CA GLU A 214 -6.49 -2.91 13.17
C GLU A 214 -5.77 -2.13 14.26
N ARG A 215 -4.75 -2.76 14.88
CA ARG A 215 -3.92 -2.17 15.94
C ARG A 215 -4.66 -1.81 17.24
N CYS A 216 -5.79 -2.41 17.51
CA CYS A 216 -6.44 -2.30 18.83
C CYS A 216 -5.74 -3.24 19.82
N SER A 217 -5.05 -2.67 20.81
CA SER A 217 -4.13 -3.41 21.69
C SER A 217 -4.79 -4.04 22.93
N GLN A 218 -6.07 -3.75 23.21
CA GLN A 218 -6.75 -4.16 24.45
C GLN A 218 -7.98 -5.04 24.25
N ILE A 219 -8.15 -5.64 23.07
CA ILE A 219 -9.34 -6.42 22.69
C ILE A 219 -9.25 -7.91 23.07
N HIS A 220 -8.22 -8.36 23.81
CA HIS A 220 -8.08 -9.74 24.26
C HIS A 220 -9.32 -10.18 25.08
N GLY A 221 -9.89 -11.34 24.75
CA GLY A 221 -11.14 -11.84 25.34
C GLY A 221 -12.42 -11.17 24.79
N GLY A 222 -12.30 -10.03 24.10
CA GLY A 222 -13.45 -9.27 23.58
C GLY A 222 -14.10 -9.87 22.35
N LEU A 223 -13.38 -10.70 21.56
CA LEU A 223 -13.93 -11.32 20.35
C LEU A 223 -15.16 -12.21 20.62
N ILE A 224 -15.38 -12.64 21.88
CA ILE A 224 -16.58 -13.41 22.28
C ILE A 224 -17.88 -12.64 21.98
N HIS A 225 -17.84 -11.32 22.01
CA HIS A 225 -18.98 -10.46 21.73
C HIS A 225 -19.34 -10.38 20.24
N LEU A 226 -18.46 -10.88 19.35
CA LEU A 226 -18.74 -10.98 17.91
C LEU A 226 -19.50 -12.24 17.51
N LYS A 227 -19.61 -13.23 18.41
CA LYS A 227 -20.18 -14.56 18.12
C LYS A 227 -21.58 -14.52 17.48
N GLY A 228 -22.38 -13.50 17.80
CA GLY A 228 -23.74 -13.31 17.26
C GLY A 228 -23.79 -12.61 15.90
N LEU A 229 -22.68 -12.07 15.40
CA LEU A 229 -22.63 -11.28 14.18
C LEU A 229 -22.54 -12.20 12.94
N THR A 230 -23.56 -13.01 12.73
CA THR A 230 -23.56 -14.06 11.70
C THR A 230 -23.49 -13.51 10.26
N LYS A 231 -23.74 -12.21 10.04
CA LYS A 231 -23.59 -11.54 8.74
C LYS A 231 -22.18 -11.08 8.44
N LEU A 232 -21.26 -11.16 9.42
CA LEU A 232 -19.90 -10.66 9.27
C LEU A 232 -19.16 -11.40 8.15
N GLU A 233 -18.73 -10.65 7.14
CA GLU A 233 -18.02 -11.13 5.97
C GLU A 233 -16.53 -10.77 6.00
N SER A 234 -16.17 -9.63 6.60
CA SER A 234 -14.77 -9.16 6.70
C SER A 234 -14.44 -8.76 8.14
N LEU A 235 -13.38 -9.33 8.69
CA LEU A 235 -12.82 -9.00 10.00
C LEU A 235 -11.34 -8.68 9.86
N ASN A 236 -10.96 -7.45 10.21
CA ASN A 236 -9.57 -7.02 10.30
C ASN A 236 -9.17 -6.78 11.77
N ILE A 237 -8.28 -7.61 12.28
CA ILE A 237 -7.67 -7.48 13.62
C ILE A 237 -6.13 -7.53 13.50
N ARG A 238 -5.61 -7.07 12.38
CA ARG A 238 -4.17 -6.97 12.10
C ARG A 238 -3.44 -6.18 13.17
N CYS A 239 -2.24 -6.63 13.53
CA CYS A 239 -1.37 -6.01 14.53
C CYS A 239 -1.98 -5.92 15.95
N CYS A 240 -3.02 -6.70 16.25
CA CYS A 240 -3.56 -6.84 17.60
C CYS A 240 -2.78 -7.93 18.34
N LYS A 241 -1.59 -7.59 18.84
CA LYS A 241 -0.67 -8.53 19.52
C LYS A 241 -1.29 -9.17 20.78
N CYS A 242 -2.37 -8.60 21.32
CA CYS A 242 -3.11 -9.15 22.44
C CYS A 242 -3.98 -10.35 22.08
N ILE A 243 -4.28 -10.56 20.78
CA ILE A 243 -5.11 -11.67 20.30
C ILE A 243 -4.29 -12.96 20.28
N THR A 244 -4.87 -14.00 20.85
CA THR A 244 -4.29 -15.33 21.02
C THR A 244 -5.22 -16.41 20.48
N ASP A 245 -4.78 -17.67 20.51
CA ASP A 245 -5.59 -18.83 20.09
C ASP A 245 -6.90 -18.95 20.86
N LEU A 246 -6.95 -18.49 22.11
CA LEU A 246 -8.18 -18.55 22.92
C LEU A 246 -9.29 -17.66 22.33
N ASP A 247 -8.90 -16.51 21.78
CA ASP A 247 -9.83 -15.57 21.14
C ASP A 247 -10.42 -16.15 19.85
N MET A 248 -9.67 -17.01 19.15
CA MET A 248 -10.11 -17.62 17.89
C MET A 248 -11.34 -18.50 18.03
N LYS A 249 -11.64 -19.03 19.23
CA LYS A 249 -12.87 -19.81 19.49
C LYS A 249 -14.14 -19.01 19.21
N ALA A 250 -14.08 -17.70 19.41
CA ALA A 250 -15.23 -16.84 19.18
C ALA A 250 -15.59 -16.73 17.69
N LEU A 251 -14.62 -16.94 16.79
CA LEU A 251 -14.79 -16.80 15.36
C LEU A 251 -15.44 -18.04 14.70
N THR A 252 -15.44 -19.19 15.35
CA THR A 252 -15.92 -20.47 14.76
C THR A 252 -17.38 -20.45 14.29
N GLY A 253 -18.20 -19.55 14.85
CA GLY A 253 -19.60 -19.35 14.46
C GLY A 253 -19.83 -18.37 13.31
N LEU A 254 -18.79 -17.66 12.85
CA LEU A 254 -18.89 -16.62 11.82
C LEU A 254 -18.79 -17.25 10.41
N THR A 255 -19.73 -18.14 10.08
CA THR A 255 -19.69 -18.98 8.87
C THR A 255 -19.84 -18.21 7.56
N ASN A 256 -20.19 -16.92 7.61
CA ASN A 256 -20.22 -16.05 6.43
C ASN A 256 -18.90 -15.31 6.17
N LEU A 257 -17.90 -15.49 7.03
CA LEU A 257 -16.62 -14.80 6.91
C LEU A 257 -15.91 -15.17 5.60
N LYS A 258 -15.60 -14.17 4.81
CA LYS A 258 -14.90 -14.26 3.51
C LYS A 258 -13.46 -13.74 3.60
N GLU A 259 -13.25 -12.76 4.46
CA GLU A 259 -11.95 -12.10 4.66
C GLU A 259 -11.59 -12.07 6.14
N LEU A 260 -10.37 -12.54 6.46
CA LEU A 260 -9.83 -12.53 7.81
C LEU A 260 -8.37 -12.06 7.80
N GLN A 261 -8.12 -10.91 8.44
CA GLN A 261 -6.81 -10.30 8.57
C GLN A 261 -6.31 -10.50 10.01
N LEU A 262 -5.29 -11.34 10.17
CA LEU A 262 -4.69 -11.71 11.46
C LEU A 262 -3.19 -11.36 11.55
N SER A 263 -2.64 -10.66 10.55
CA SER A 263 -1.18 -10.45 10.50
C SER A 263 -0.66 -9.79 11.78
N ASN A 264 0.49 -10.27 12.23
CA ASN A 264 1.15 -9.84 13.47
C ASN A 264 0.30 -9.98 14.75
N CYS A 265 -0.59 -10.97 14.79
CA CYS A 265 -1.26 -11.43 16.00
C CYS A 265 -0.50 -12.59 16.65
N ASN A 266 -0.79 -12.89 17.92
CA ASN A 266 -0.12 -13.97 18.65
C ASN A 266 -0.87 -15.32 18.46
N ILE A 267 -1.05 -15.72 17.19
CA ILE A 267 -1.77 -16.92 16.77
C ILE A 267 -0.77 -18.03 16.44
N THR A 268 -1.09 -19.27 16.86
CA THR A 268 -0.32 -20.46 16.52
C THR A 268 -1.13 -21.41 15.60
N ASP A 269 -0.55 -22.56 15.26
CA ASP A 269 -1.24 -23.60 14.48
C ASP A 269 -2.55 -24.05 15.14
N PHE A 270 -2.63 -24.01 16.47
CA PHE A 270 -3.87 -24.32 17.18
C PHE A 270 -4.98 -23.29 16.88
N GLY A 271 -4.67 -21.99 16.92
CA GLY A 271 -5.62 -20.93 16.55
C GLY A 271 -6.13 -21.07 15.12
N VAL A 272 -5.22 -21.42 14.18
CA VAL A 272 -5.59 -21.67 12.78
C VAL A 272 -6.49 -22.90 12.65
N SER A 273 -6.30 -23.95 13.48
CA SER A 273 -7.13 -25.16 13.44
C SER A 273 -8.60 -24.89 13.71
N LEU A 274 -8.90 -23.83 14.44
CA LEU A 274 -10.28 -23.42 14.75
C LEU A 274 -11.00 -22.78 13.53
N LEU A 275 -10.27 -22.44 12.46
CA LEU A 275 -10.85 -21.86 11.24
C LEU A 275 -11.40 -22.92 10.26
N ARG A 276 -11.17 -24.22 10.48
CA ARG A 276 -11.53 -25.31 9.54
C ARG A 276 -12.99 -25.26 9.06
N GLY A 277 -13.93 -24.82 9.91
CA GLY A 277 -15.35 -24.73 9.57
C GLY A 277 -15.75 -23.48 8.80
N LEU A 278 -14.84 -22.55 8.56
CA LEU A 278 -15.12 -21.28 7.90
C LEU A 278 -14.89 -21.40 6.38
N GLU A 279 -15.63 -22.28 5.74
CA GLU A 279 -15.45 -22.67 4.33
C GLU A 279 -15.61 -21.51 3.33
N LYS A 280 -16.25 -20.39 3.72
CA LYS A 280 -16.41 -19.22 2.87
C LYS A 280 -15.20 -18.32 2.82
N ILE A 281 -14.16 -18.57 3.61
CA ILE A 281 -12.95 -17.77 3.59
C ILE A 281 -12.30 -17.83 2.20
N VAL A 282 -12.10 -16.66 1.62
CA VAL A 282 -11.44 -16.42 0.33
C VAL A 282 -10.08 -15.73 0.54
N ILE A 283 -9.99 -14.87 1.56
CA ILE A 283 -8.81 -14.08 1.88
C ILE A 283 -8.41 -14.35 3.33
N LEU A 284 -7.18 -14.85 3.52
CA LEU A 284 -6.59 -15.09 4.82
C LEU A 284 -5.17 -14.53 4.88
N ASN A 285 -4.93 -13.66 5.85
CA ASN A 285 -3.60 -13.11 6.10
C ASN A 285 -3.14 -13.48 7.51
N LEU A 286 -2.07 -14.27 7.57
CA LEU A 286 -1.40 -14.74 8.79
C LEU A 286 0.05 -14.24 8.88
N GLU A 287 0.43 -13.23 8.08
CA GLU A 287 1.80 -12.70 8.08
C GLU A 287 2.29 -12.39 9.49
N GLY A 288 3.48 -12.88 9.84
CA GLY A 288 4.12 -12.60 11.13
C GLY A 288 3.42 -13.23 12.34
N CYS A 289 2.51 -14.20 12.13
CA CYS A 289 1.97 -15.03 13.20
C CYS A 289 2.96 -16.17 13.56
N ASN A 290 2.79 -16.75 14.74
CA ASN A 290 3.65 -17.85 15.24
C ASN A 290 3.18 -19.21 14.71
N VAL A 291 2.88 -19.31 13.41
CA VAL A 291 2.41 -20.53 12.76
C VAL A 291 3.56 -21.25 12.06
N THR A 292 3.45 -22.56 11.96
CA THR A 292 4.37 -23.44 11.22
C THR A 292 3.63 -24.10 10.05
N THR A 293 4.31 -24.99 9.33
CA THR A 293 3.69 -25.78 8.26
C THR A 293 2.55 -26.69 8.76
N ALA A 294 2.48 -27.01 10.06
CA ALA A 294 1.37 -27.76 10.64
C ALA A 294 0.02 -27.07 10.46
N CYS A 295 -0.04 -25.74 10.32
CA CYS A 295 -1.28 -25.02 10.01
C CYS A 295 -1.89 -25.43 8.68
N LEU A 296 -1.08 -25.92 7.71
CA LEU A 296 -1.55 -26.28 6.37
C LEU A 296 -2.57 -27.41 6.37
N ASP A 297 -2.50 -28.34 7.32
CA ASP A 297 -3.54 -29.36 7.51
C ASP A 297 -4.92 -28.77 7.78
N SER A 298 -4.96 -27.60 8.39
CA SER A 298 -6.21 -26.91 8.69
C SER A 298 -6.62 -26.00 7.54
N LEU A 299 -5.66 -25.35 6.90
CA LEU A 299 -5.88 -24.46 5.77
C LEU A 299 -6.37 -25.21 4.52
N SER A 300 -5.95 -26.48 4.33
CA SER A 300 -6.39 -27.29 3.20
C SER A 300 -7.92 -27.53 3.18
N ALA A 301 -8.59 -27.45 4.34
CA ALA A 301 -10.04 -27.48 4.43
C ALA A 301 -10.74 -26.22 3.90
N LEU A 302 -10.02 -25.10 3.74
CA LEU A 302 -10.55 -23.84 3.25
C LEU A 302 -10.55 -23.82 1.70
N VAL A 303 -11.39 -24.66 1.11
CA VAL A 303 -11.42 -24.95 -0.34
C VAL A 303 -11.71 -23.73 -1.24
N ASN A 304 -12.18 -22.64 -0.67
CA ASN A 304 -12.45 -21.39 -1.39
C ASN A 304 -11.31 -20.37 -1.31
N LEU A 305 -10.23 -20.71 -0.60
CA LEU A 305 -9.11 -19.80 -0.39
C LEU A 305 -8.45 -19.40 -1.72
N ALA A 306 -8.47 -18.10 -2.00
CA ALA A 306 -7.88 -17.51 -3.20
C ALA A 306 -6.66 -16.64 -2.88
N TYR A 307 -6.60 -16.05 -1.71
CA TYR A 307 -5.47 -15.27 -1.20
C TYR A 307 -5.00 -15.85 0.13
N LEU A 308 -3.70 -16.17 0.22
CA LEU A 308 -3.05 -16.65 1.43
C LEU A 308 -1.70 -15.95 1.61
N ASN A 309 -1.54 -15.28 2.76
CA ASN A 309 -0.26 -14.72 3.16
C ASN A 309 0.24 -15.43 4.43
N LEU A 310 1.35 -16.12 4.28
CA LEU A 310 2.09 -16.82 5.35
C LEU A 310 3.54 -16.29 5.46
N SER A 311 3.78 -15.05 5.05
CA SER A 311 5.10 -14.44 5.14
C SER A 311 5.52 -14.26 6.60
N ARG A 312 6.83 -14.36 6.89
CA ARG A 312 7.38 -14.16 8.24
C ARG A 312 6.75 -15.06 9.32
N CYS A 313 6.37 -16.24 8.93
CA CYS A 313 5.87 -17.29 9.83
C CYS A 313 7.02 -18.21 10.28
N GLY A 314 6.90 -19.39 10.51
CA GLY A 314 7.98 -20.34 10.83
C GLY A 314 7.98 -21.52 9.86
N LEU A 315 7.62 -21.29 8.60
CA LEU A 315 7.47 -22.35 7.62
C LEU A 315 8.81 -22.99 7.25
N SER A 316 8.79 -24.32 7.11
CA SER A 316 9.85 -25.15 6.54
C SER A 316 9.27 -25.98 5.39
N ASP A 317 10.07 -26.84 4.77
CA ASP A 317 9.61 -27.68 3.65
C ASP A 317 8.68 -28.80 4.09
N GLU A 318 8.80 -29.25 5.35
CA GLU A 318 8.01 -30.36 5.89
C GLU A 318 6.51 -29.99 5.96
N GLY A 319 5.62 -30.82 5.43
CA GLY A 319 4.17 -30.60 5.43
C GLY A 319 3.67 -29.68 4.32
N CYS A 320 4.52 -29.13 3.47
CA CYS A 320 4.13 -28.24 2.37
C CYS A 320 3.38 -28.93 1.22
N ASP A 321 3.30 -30.27 1.20
CA ASP A 321 2.47 -31.04 0.25
C ASP A 321 1.01 -30.60 0.26
N LYS A 322 0.51 -30.11 1.39
CA LYS A 322 -0.86 -29.60 1.56
C LYS A 322 -1.18 -28.37 0.70
N PHE A 323 -0.18 -27.59 0.26
CA PHE A 323 -0.46 -26.53 -0.72
C PHE A 323 -1.12 -27.06 -1.99
N SER A 324 -0.82 -28.30 -2.37
CA SER A 324 -1.41 -28.92 -3.55
C SER A 324 -2.93 -29.07 -3.50
N GLU A 325 -3.55 -28.97 -2.33
CA GLU A 325 -5.00 -29.07 -2.11
C GLU A 325 -5.73 -27.73 -2.35
N LEU A 326 -5.02 -26.59 -2.26
CA LEU A 326 -5.58 -25.23 -2.37
C LEU A 326 -5.81 -24.79 -3.83
N LYS A 327 -6.62 -25.51 -4.59
CA LYS A 327 -6.78 -25.37 -6.05
C LYS A 327 -7.32 -24.01 -6.53
N LYS A 328 -7.99 -23.23 -5.67
CA LYS A 328 -8.51 -21.91 -6.01
C LYS A 328 -7.53 -20.78 -5.74
N LEU A 329 -6.34 -21.10 -5.20
CA LEU A 329 -5.36 -20.10 -4.81
C LEU A 329 -4.87 -19.31 -6.03
N LYS A 330 -4.98 -17.99 -5.94
CA LYS A 330 -4.54 -17.01 -6.93
C LYS A 330 -3.30 -16.25 -6.47
N VAL A 331 -3.23 -15.98 -5.18
CA VAL A 331 -2.16 -15.19 -4.57
C VAL A 331 -1.61 -15.95 -3.37
N LEU A 332 -0.31 -16.24 -3.40
CA LEU A 332 0.41 -16.90 -2.32
C LEU A 332 1.66 -16.09 -1.96
N SER A 333 1.77 -15.69 -0.70
CA SER A 333 2.99 -15.12 -0.16
C SER A 333 3.61 -16.04 0.89
N LEU A 334 4.85 -16.42 0.66
CA LEU A 334 5.67 -17.27 1.53
C LEU A 334 6.98 -16.57 1.94
N ALA A 335 7.08 -15.26 1.73
CA ALA A 335 8.30 -14.49 1.92
C ALA A 335 8.85 -14.62 3.36
N PHE A 336 10.17 -14.51 3.50
CA PHE A 336 10.87 -14.54 4.79
C PHE A 336 10.62 -15.82 5.60
N ASN A 337 10.52 -16.96 4.95
CA ASN A 337 10.43 -18.27 5.56
C ASN A 337 11.68 -19.13 5.27
N ASN A 338 11.87 -20.20 6.03
CA ASN A 338 12.99 -21.11 5.85
C ASN A 338 12.63 -22.25 4.90
N ILE A 339 12.05 -21.92 3.75
CA ILE A 339 11.66 -22.87 2.69
C ILE A 339 12.68 -22.91 1.57
N THR A 340 12.74 -24.04 0.87
CA THR A 340 13.66 -24.28 -0.24
C THR A 340 12.89 -24.67 -1.53
N ASP A 341 13.64 -25.06 -2.56
CA ASP A 341 13.11 -25.58 -3.84
C ASP A 341 12.07 -26.71 -3.66
N ALA A 342 12.13 -27.46 -2.56
CA ALA A 342 11.24 -28.58 -2.29
C ALA A 342 9.76 -28.17 -2.24
N VAL A 343 9.46 -26.96 -1.73
CA VAL A 343 8.09 -26.44 -1.66
C VAL A 343 7.49 -26.25 -3.06
N LEU A 344 8.29 -25.81 -4.03
CA LEU A 344 7.80 -25.46 -5.37
C LEU A 344 7.22 -26.66 -6.13
N VAL A 345 7.64 -27.88 -5.80
CA VAL A 345 7.06 -29.13 -6.37
C VAL A 345 5.56 -29.20 -6.09
N HIS A 346 5.14 -28.78 -4.91
CA HIS A 346 3.74 -28.84 -4.46
C HIS A 346 2.87 -27.72 -5.06
N LEU A 347 3.51 -26.64 -5.57
CA LEU A 347 2.79 -25.54 -6.22
C LEU A 347 2.45 -25.80 -7.70
N LYS A 348 3.13 -26.74 -8.34
CA LYS A 348 3.00 -27.04 -9.79
C LYS A 348 1.55 -27.28 -10.25
N GLY A 349 0.70 -27.78 -9.36
CA GLY A 349 -0.72 -28.08 -9.63
C GLY A 349 -1.68 -26.91 -9.46
N LEU A 350 -1.22 -25.73 -9.01
CA LEU A 350 -2.06 -24.58 -8.70
C LEU A 350 -2.35 -23.75 -9.95
N LYS A 351 -3.22 -24.25 -10.82
CA LYS A 351 -3.49 -23.68 -12.16
C LYS A 351 -4.17 -22.30 -12.16
N ASN A 352 -4.54 -21.78 -10.99
CA ASN A 352 -5.11 -20.46 -10.80
C ASN A 352 -4.11 -19.47 -10.18
N LEU A 353 -2.86 -19.90 -9.88
CA LEU A 353 -1.88 -19.08 -9.18
C LEU A 353 -1.33 -17.98 -10.12
N GLU A 354 -1.72 -16.75 -9.84
CA GLU A 354 -1.36 -15.55 -10.61
C GLU A 354 -0.21 -14.76 -9.99
N SER A 355 -0.06 -14.86 -8.65
CA SER A 355 0.96 -14.12 -7.91
C SER A 355 1.62 -15.01 -6.86
N LEU A 356 2.96 -15.04 -6.88
CA LEU A 356 3.77 -15.81 -5.95
C LEU A 356 4.89 -14.93 -5.39
N ASN A 357 4.98 -14.84 -4.06
CA ASN A 357 6.04 -14.14 -3.38
C ASN A 357 6.90 -15.12 -2.57
N LEU A 358 8.18 -15.18 -2.94
CA LEU A 358 9.22 -16.03 -2.34
C LEU A 358 10.42 -15.18 -1.87
N ASP A 359 10.22 -13.87 -1.65
CA ASP A 359 11.26 -12.95 -1.17
C ASP A 359 11.96 -13.53 0.06
N SER A 360 13.29 -13.45 0.08
CA SER A 360 14.13 -13.91 1.21
C SER A 360 13.90 -15.38 1.62
N CYS A 361 13.60 -16.24 0.64
CA CYS A 361 13.54 -17.69 0.79
C CYS A 361 14.77 -18.35 0.15
N LYS A 362 15.07 -19.60 0.52
CA LYS A 362 16.22 -20.36 -0.01
C LYS A 362 15.88 -21.05 -1.34
N ILE A 363 15.42 -20.27 -2.29
CA ILE A 363 15.04 -20.76 -3.63
C ILE A 363 16.23 -20.63 -4.56
N GLY A 364 16.57 -21.73 -5.23
CA GLY A 364 17.63 -21.79 -6.23
C GLY A 364 17.12 -22.00 -7.65
N ASP A 365 18.05 -22.26 -8.55
CA ASP A 365 17.77 -22.38 -9.99
C ASP A 365 16.87 -23.57 -10.34
N GLU A 366 17.06 -24.71 -9.70
CA GLU A 366 16.36 -25.95 -10.01
C GLU A 366 14.89 -25.91 -9.55
N GLY A 367 14.60 -25.20 -8.46
CA GLY A 367 13.23 -25.02 -7.96
C GLY A 367 12.32 -24.35 -8.99
N LEU A 368 12.83 -23.38 -9.73
CA LEU A 368 12.07 -22.60 -10.70
C LEU A 368 11.45 -23.45 -11.84
N ALA A 369 12.00 -24.64 -12.10
CA ALA A 369 11.43 -25.56 -13.07
C ALA A 369 9.98 -25.96 -12.75
N ASN A 370 9.62 -25.97 -11.47
CA ASN A 370 8.28 -26.33 -10.98
C ASN A 370 7.24 -25.21 -11.20
N LEU A 371 7.68 -23.99 -11.50
CA LEU A 371 6.79 -22.87 -11.83
C LEU A 371 6.37 -22.85 -13.30
N SER A 372 7.02 -23.66 -14.14
CA SER A 372 6.71 -23.73 -15.58
C SER A 372 5.24 -24.12 -15.79
N GLY A 373 4.55 -23.34 -16.66
CA GLY A 373 3.15 -23.56 -17.00
C GLY A 373 2.13 -23.09 -15.94
N LEU A 374 2.57 -22.37 -14.89
CA LEU A 374 1.67 -21.60 -14.04
C LEU A 374 1.32 -20.26 -14.71
N PRO A 375 0.07 -19.74 -14.55
CA PRO A 375 -0.35 -18.49 -15.18
C PRO A 375 0.11 -17.26 -14.37
N LEU A 376 1.39 -17.25 -13.95
CA LEU A 376 1.93 -16.19 -13.11
C LEU A 376 1.98 -14.86 -13.86
N LYS A 377 1.43 -13.83 -13.21
CA LYS A 377 1.52 -12.43 -13.59
C LYS A 377 2.52 -11.66 -12.73
N SER A 378 2.71 -12.08 -11.48
CA SER A 378 3.66 -11.47 -10.55
C SER A 378 4.50 -12.54 -9.86
N LEU A 379 5.83 -12.35 -9.87
CA LEU A 379 6.79 -13.24 -9.23
C LEU A 379 7.86 -12.42 -8.49
N GLU A 380 7.91 -12.58 -7.16
CA GLU A 380 8.89 -11.96 -6.28
C GLU A 380 9.93 -13.01 -5.87
N LEU A 381 11.17 -12.81 -6.27
CA LEU A 381 12.32 -13.67 -6.01
C LEU A 381 13.49 -12.88 -5.40
N SER A 382 13.23 -11.72 -4.82
CA SER A 382 14.30 -10.91 -4.25
C SER A 382 14.99 -11.65 -3.09
N ASP A 383 16.28 -11.38 -2.90
CA ASP A 383 17.10 -11.97 -1.83
C ASP A 383 17.00 -13.52 -1.79
N THR A 384 17.03 -14.15 -2.98
CA THR A 384 17.06 -15.61 -3.14
C THR A 384 18.38 -16.08 -3.79
N GLU A 385 18.60 -17.40 -3.81
CA GLU A 385 19.79 -18.01 -4.43
C GLU A 385 19.66 -18.21 -5.95
N VAL A 386 18.62 -17.63 -6.56
CA VAL A 386 18.37 -17.72 -8.01
C VAL A 386 19.51 -17.07 -8.79
N GLY A 387 20.07 -17.81 -9.73
CA GLY A 387 21.11 -17.36 -10.63
C GLY A 387 20.67 -17.29 -12.09
N SER A 388 21.63 -17.03 -12.96
CA SER A 388 21.41 -16.91 -14.42
C SER A 388 20.88 -18.19 -15.07
N SER A 389 21.23 -19.37 -14.56
CA SER A 389 20.77 -20.65 -15.12
C SER A 389 19.29 -20.91 -14.81
N GLY A 390 18.78 -20.43 -13.67
CA GLY A 390 17.37 -20.54 -13.29
C GLY A 390 16.42 -19.80 -14.22
N LEU A 391 16.86 -18.67 -14.80
CA LEU A 391 16.01 -17.83 -15.66
C LEU A 391 15.51 -18.57 -16.92
N ARG A 392 16.16 -19.66 -17.34
CA ARG A 392 15.66 -20.52 -18.44
C ARG A 392 14.26 -21.08 -18.14
N HIS A 393 13.96 -21.35 -16.88
CA HIS A 393 12.68 -21.91 -16.45
C HIS A 393 11.55 -20.88 -16.42
N LEU A 394 11.90 -19.58 -16.36
CA LEU A 394 10.93 -18.49 -16.40
C LEU A 394 10.51 -18.10 -17.82
N SER A 395 11.29 -18.49 -18.86
CA SER A 395 11.07 -18.07 -20.26
C SER A 395 9.68 -18.43 -20.82
N GLY A 396 9.03 -19.45 -20.24
CA GLY A 396 7.66 -19.88 -20.62
C GLY A 396 6.54 -19.12 -19.92
N LEU A 397 6.83 -18.26 -18.94
CA LEU A 397 5.84 -17.50 -18.19
C LEU A 397 5.43 -16.22 -18.94
N THR A 398 4.91 -16.37 -20.15
CA THR A 398 4.65 -15.26 -21.08
C THR A 398 3.60 -14.26 -20.61
N GLN A 399 2.80 -14.60 -19.58
CA GLN A 399 1.83 -13.70 -18.95
C GLN A 399 2.43 -12.85 -17.84
N LEU A 400 3.74 -13.03 -17.53
CA LEU A 400 4.38 -12.33 -16.42
C LEU A 400 4.44 -10.83 -16.70
N GLU A 401 3.85 -10.06 -15.79
CA GLU A 401 3.78 -8.59 -15.82
C GLU A 401 4.76 -7.94 -14.85
N SER A 402 5.05 -8.59 -13.71
CA SER A 402 5.98 -8.11 -12.68
C SER A 402 6.96 -9.20 -12.29
N LEU A 403 8.25 -8.87 -12.32
CA LEU A 403 9.34 -9.74 -11.89
C LEU A 403 10.34 -8.97 -11.05
N ASN A 404 10.57 -9.45 -9.84
CA ASN A 404 11.61 -8.92 -8.95
C ASN A 404 12.72 -9.95 -8.78
N LEU A 405 13.92 -9.58 -9.19
CA LEU A 405 15.17 -10.35 -9.09
C LEU A 405 16.25 -9.57 -8.31
N SER A 406 15.86 -8.58 -7.50
CA SER A 406 16.81 -7.81 -6.71
C SER A 406 17.55 -8.71 -5.72
N PHE A 407 18.82 -8.39 -5.47
CA PHE A 407 19.68 -9.14 -4.53
C PHE A 407 19.82 -10.64 -4.84
N THR A 408 19.61 -11.05 -6.10
CA THR A 408 19.84 -12.44 -6.57
C THR A 408 21.23 -12.59 -7.19
N LEU A 409 21.57 -13.82 -7.61
CA LEU A 409 22.83 -14.15 -8.27
C LEU A 409 22.79 -14.00 -9.79
N VAL A 410 21.77 -13.31 -10.31
CA VAL A 410 21.57 -13.10 -11.75
C VAL A 410 22.64 -12.15 -12.31
N THR A 411 23.18 -12.49 -13.47
CA THR A 411 24.16 -11.69 -14.23
C THR A 411 23.64 -11.40 -15.65
N ASP A 412 24.36 -10.59 -16.41
CA ASP A 412 24.05 -10.25 -17.82
C ASP A 412 23.71 -11.46 -18.67
N GLY A 413 24.44 -12.58 -18.48
CA GLY A 413 24.25 -13.80 -19.24
C GLY A 413 22.85 -14.43 -19.12
N GLY A 414 22.23 -14.27 -17.95
CA GLY A 414 20.88 -14.77 -17.67
C GLY A 414 19.79 -13.94 -18.32
N LEU A 415 19.96 -12.62 -18.39
CA LEU A 415 18.89 -11.69 -18.81
C LEU A 415 18.36 -11.94 -20.24
N ARG A 416 19.17 -12.51 -21.12
CA ARG A 416 18.71 -12.92 -22.47
C ARG A 416 17.54 -13.91 -22.43
N ARG A 417 17.41 -14.69 -21.36
CA ARG A 417 16.31 -15.66 -21.18
C ARG A 417 14.96 -14.98 -20.92
N LEU A 418 14.99 -13.71 -20.50
CA LEU A 418 13.78 -12.93 -20.24
C LEU A 418 13.22 -12.25 -21.51
N SER A 419 13.96 -12.26 -22.62
CA SER A 419 13.59 -11.53 -23.85
C SER A 419 12.22 -11.90 -24.44
N GLY A 420 11.70 -13.10 -24.13
CA GLY A 420 10.37 -13.56 -24.54
C GLY A 420 9.22 -13.11 -23.64
N LEU A 421 9.50 -12.51 -22.48
CA LEU A 421 8.48 -12.07 -21.52
C LEU A 421 7.92 -10.69 -21.90
N THR A 422 7.36 -10.57 -23.09
CA THR A 422 6.93 -9.29 -23.67
C THR A 422 5.75 -8.63 -22.94
N SER A 423 5.05 -9.36 -22.08
CA SER A 423 3.99 -8.82 -21.20
C SER A 423 4.56 -8.05 -20.00
N LEU A 424 5.89 -8.10 -19.78
CA LEU A 424 6.51 -7.52 -18.58
C LEU A 424 6.37 -6.00 -18.56
N LYS A 425 5.83 -5.50 -17.47
CA LYS A 425 5.60 -4.08 -17.17
C LYS A 425 6.56 -3.57 -16.09
N SER A 426 6.89 -4.43 -15.11
CA SER A 426 7.77 -4.09 -14.00
C SER A 426 8.91 -5.11 -13.88
N LEU A 427 10.15 -4.62 -13.88
CA LEU A 427 11.35 -5.43 -13.69
C LEU A 427 12.27 -4.75 -12.70
N ASN A 428 12.59 -5.45 -11.61
CA ASN A 428 13.59 -5.03 -10.64
C ASN A 428 14.83 -5.92 -10.75
N LEU A 429 15.98 -5.26 -10.99
CA LEU A 429 17.30 -5.87 -11.13
C LEU A 429 18.33 -5.15 -10.24
N ASP A 430 17.95 -4.75 -9.03
CA ASP A 430 18.89 -4.19 -8.05
C ASP A 430 20.00 -5.24 -7.78
N ALA A 431 21.02 -5.20 -8.62
CA ALA A 431 22.13 -6.16 -8.58
C ALA A 431 23.41 -5.58 -9.17
N ARG A 432 24.49 -5.62 -8.42
CA ARG A 432 25.81 -5.12 -8.84
C ARG A 432 26.47 -5.89 -10.00
N GLN A 433 25.89 -7.03 -10.43
CA GLN A 433 26.43 -7.88 -11.49
C GLN A 433 25.83 -7.57 -12.87
N ILE A 434 24.90 -6.62 -12.95
CA ILE A 434 24.27 -6.18 -14.19
C ILE A 434 25.05 -5.00 -14.77
N THR A 435 25.34 -5.09 -16.08
CA THR A 435 26.08 -4.07 -16.83
C THR A 435 25.33 -3.65 -18.10
N ASP A 436 25.94 -2.82 -18.92
CA ASP A 436 25.43 -2.39 -20.23
C ASP A 436 25.00 -3.58 -21.09
N THR A 437 25.71 -4.71 -21.01
CA THR A 437 25.40 -5.93 -21.77
C THR A 437 24.06 -6.53 -21.34
N GLY A 438 23.79 -6.54 -20.04
CA GLY A 438 22.51 -7.01 -19.52
C GLY A 438 21.35 -6.12 -19.97
N LEU A 439 21.52 -4.81 -19.91
CA LEU A 439 20.50 -3.87 -20.37
C LEU A 439 20.22 -4.02 -21.88
N ALA A 440 21.26 -4.25 -22.69
CA ALA A 440 21.11 -4.54 -24.13
C ALA A 440 20.25 -5.79 -24.39
N ALA A 441 20.33 -6.81 -23.53
CA ALA A 441 19.57 -8.05 -23.66
C ALA A 441 18.06 -7.88 -23.42
N LEU A 442 17.64 -6.79 -22.77
CA LEU A 442 16.25 -6.51 -22.39
C LEU A 442 15.48 -5.66 -23.42
N THR A 443 16.12 -5.21 -24.50
CA THR A 443 15.55 -4.24 -25.46
C THR A 443 14.25 -4.70 -26.15
N SER A 444 13.95 -6.00 -26.14
CA SER A 444 12.68 -6.56 -26.61
C SER A 444 11.50 -6.31 -25.68
N LEU A 445 11.75 -5.97 -24.40
CA LEU A 445 10.72 -5.75 -23.39
C LEU A 445 10.13 -4.33 -23.49
N THR A 446 9.63 -3.95 -24.65
CA THR A 446 9.15 -2.59 -24.95
C THR A 446 7.92 -2.18 -24.16
N GLY A 447 7.24 -3.13 -23.50
CA GLY A 447 6.10 -2.92 -22.60
C GLY A 447 6.46 -2.40 -21.21
N LEU A 448 7.76 -2.34 -20.85
CA LEU A 448 8.20 -1.93 -19.52
C LEU A 448 7.72 -0.50 -19.18
N THR A 449 7.10 -0.39 -18.02
CA THR A 449 6.67 0.86 -17.39
C THR A 449 7.53 1.19 -16.16
N HIS A 450 8.08 0.17 -15.49
CA HIS A 450 8.92 0.32 -14.31
C HIS A 450 10.20 -0.51 -14.50
N LEU A 451 11.36 0.13 -14.40
CA LEU A 451 12.67 -0.51 -14.49
C LEU A 451 13.54 0.00 -13.35
N ASP A 452 13.92 -0.91 -12.46
CA ASP A 452 14.84 -0.64 -11.37
C ASP A 452 16.19 -1.33 -11.63
N LEU A 453 17.24 -0.51 -11.74
CA LEU A 453 18.63 -0.88 -11.96
C LEU A 453 19.51 -0.30 -10.84
N PHE A 454 18.97 -0.18 -9.63
CA PHE A 454 19.74 0.33 -8.50
C PHE A 454 21.00 -0.54 -8.29
N GLY A 455 22.16 0.11 -8.13
CA GLY A 455 23.42 -0.59 -7.94
C GLY A 455 24.01 -1.28 -9.19
N ALA A 456 23.29 -1.35 -10.31
CA ALA A 456 23.81 -1.88 -11.56
C ALA A 456 24.94 -1.01 -12.14
N ARG A 457 25.88 -1.61 -12.83
CA ARG A 457 27.03 -0.91 -13.43
C ARG A 457 26.71 -0.43 -14.85
N ILE A 458 25.71 0.43 -14.96
CA ILE A 458 25.32 1.03 -16.24
C ILE A 458 26.16 2.27 -16.51
N SER A 459 26.83 2.30 -17.67
CA SER A 459 27.61 3.44 -18.14
C SER A 459 26.81 4.31 -19.12
N ASP A 460 27.39 5.43 -19.55
CA ASP A 460 26.81 6.28 -20.60
C ASP A 460 26.53 5.50 -21.90
N ALA A 461 27.37 4.50 -22.24
CA ALA A 461 27.17 3.66 -23.42
C ALA A 461 25.93 2.76 -23.28
N GLY A 462 25.66 2.28 -22.05
CA GLY A 462 24.49 1.44 -21.77
C GLY A 462 23.18 2.21 -21.84
N THR A 463 23.15 3.47 -21.42
CA THR A 463 21.91 4.26 -21.39
C THR A 463 21.25 4.41 -22.77
N LYS A 464 21.98 4.25 -23.90
CA LYS A 464 21.40 4.23 -25.26
C LYS A 464 20.31 3.17 -25.44
N TYR A 465 20.40 2.04 -24.71
CA TYR A 465 19.40 0.97 -24.81
C TYR A 465 18.07 1.37 -24.16
N LEU A 466 18.05 2.37 -23.25
CA LEU A 466 16.83 2.88 -22.64
C LEU A 466 15.86 3.49 -23.64
N GLN A 467 16.35 3.93 -24.81
CA GLN A 467 15.51 4.46 -25.89
C GLN A 467 14.47 3.46 -26.42
N HIS A 468 14.65 2.16 -26.17
CA HIS A 468 13.69 1.12 -26.52
C HIS A 468 12.47 1.08 -25.59
N PHE A 469 12.57 1.63 -24.38
CA PHE A 469 11.53 1.54 -23.36
C PHE A 469 10.65 2.81 -23.32
N LYS A 470 9.95 3.10 -24.41
CA LYS A 470 9.15 4.34 -24.57
C LYS A 470 7.95 4.45 -23.59
N ASN A 471 7.59 3.35 -22.93
CA ASN A 471 6.49 3.29 -21.99
C ASN A 471 6.93 3.51 -20.54
N LEU A 472 8.22 3.72 -20.26
CA LEU A 472 8.72 3.91 -18.91
C LEU A 472 8.06 5.10 -18.21
N GLN A 473 7.53 4.82 -17.03
CA GLN A 473 6.97 5.77 -16.07
C GLN A 473 7.88 5.91 -14.85
N SER A 474 8.59 4.84 -14.47
CA SER A 474 9.56 4.84 -13.36
C SER A 474 10.89 4.25 -13.83
N LEU A 475 11.96 4.99 -13.59
CA LEU A 475 13.33 4.57 -13.91
C LEU A 475 14.24 4.86 -12.73
N GLU A 476 14.93 3.82 -12.24
CA GLU A 476 15.97 3.94 -11.21
C GLU A 476 17.29 3.44 -11.79
N ILE A 477 18.30 4.32 -11.91
CA ILE A 477 19.68 3.98 -12.31
C ILE A 477 20.61 4.70 -11.34
N CYS A 478 20.91 4.05 -10.24
CA CYS A 478 21.67 4.63 -9.15
C CYS A 478 23.05 3.97 -9.03
N GLY A 479 24.10 4.75 -8.80
CA GLY A 479 25.43 4.20 -8.52
C GLY A 479 26.18 3.63 -9.72
N GLY A 480 25.68 3.84 -10.96
CA GLY A 480 26.23 3.25 -12.17
C GLY A 480 27.41 3.98 -12.80
N GLY A 481 27.70 5.21 -12.40
CA GLY A 481 28.74 6.02 -13.01
C GLY A 481 28.31 6.77 -14.27
N ILE A 482 27.01 7.02 -14.44
CA ILE A 482 26.44 7.82 -15.53
C ILE A 482 26.88 9.27 -15.40
N THR A 483 27.15 9.91 -16.53
CA THR A 483 27.41 11.35 -16.64
C THR A 483 26.29 12.06 -17.41
N ASP A 484 26.41 13.37 -17.60
CA ASP A 484 25.48 14.13 -18.44
C ASP A 484 25.35 13.56 -19.87
N ALA A 485 26.39 12.87 -20.37
CA ALA A 485 26.34 12.23 -21.68
C ALA A 485 25.34 11.06 -21.71
N GLY A 486 25.25 10.29 -20.64
CA GLY A 486 24.25 9.21 -20.51
C GLY A 486 22.83 9.75 -20.38
N VAL A 487 22.64 10.85 -19.67
CA VAL A 487 21.30 11.46 -19.48
C VAL A 487 20.69 11.94 -20.81
N LYS A 488 21.49 12.25 -21.82
CA LYS A 488 20.98 12.57 -23.18
C LYS A 488 20.08 11.48 -23.76
N ASN A 489 20.29 10.22 -23.39
CA ASN A 489 19.51 9.09 -23.88
C ASN A 489 18.19 8.90 -23.11
N ILE A 490 18.04 9.58 -21.96
CA ILE A 490 16.85 9.51 -21.08
C ILE A 490 15.86 10.64 -21.41
N LYS A 491 16.34 11.79 -21.92
CA LYS A 491 15.55 13.00 -22.15
C LYS A 491 14.27 12.82 -22.99
N ASP A 492 14.22 11.80 -23.85
CA ASP A 492 13.10 11.54 -24.77
C ASP A 492 12.09 10.53 -24.19
N LEU A 493 12.25 10.09 -22.94
CA LEU A 493 11.31 9.21 -22.24
C LEU A 493 10.16 10.04 -21.62
N SER A 494 9.33 10.61 -22.46
CA SER A 494 8.30 11.60 -22.08
C SER A 494 7.23 11.10 -21.12
N ARG A 495 7.09 9.78 -20.92
CA ARG A 495 6.15 9.18 -19.96
C ARG A 495 6.68 9.05 -18.55
N LEU A 496 7.95 9.44 -18.29
CA LEU A 496 8.53 9.34 -16.96
C LEU A 496 7.82 10.26 -15.97
N THR A 497 7.38 9.65 -14.87
CA THR A 497 6.81 10.32 -13.69
C THR A 497 7.76 10.22 -12.49
N VAL A 498 8.58 9.16 -12.43
CA VAL A 498 9.57 8.94 -11.37
C VAL A 498 10.94 8.70 -12.02
N LEU A 499 11.92 9.50 -11.62
CA LEU A 499 13.30 9.37 -12.08
C LEU A 499 14.26 9.44 -10.88
N ASN A 500 15.03 8.36 -10.69
CA ASN A 500 16.08 8.31 -9.68
C ASN A 500 17.44 8.07 -10.34
N LEU A 501 18.30 9.09 -10.27
CA LEU A 501 19.67 9.10 -10.77
C LEU A 501 20.68 9.30 -9.64
N SER A 502 20.30 9.07 -8.39
CA SER A 502 21.15 9.30 -7.22
C SER A 502 22.43 8.47 -7.26
N GLN A 503 23.45 8.90 -6.54
CA GLN A 503 24.77 8.25 -6.46
C GLN A 503 25.56 8.21 -7.79
N ASN A 504 25.16 8.95 -8.81
CA ASN A 504 25.95 9.22 -10.01
C ASN A 504 26.72 10.54 -9.82
N SER A 505 27.89 10.45 -9.21
CA SER A 505 28.66 11.60 -8.71
C SER A 505 29.14 12.58 -9.79
N ASN A 506 29.08 12.21 -11.07
CA ASN A 506 29.52 13.03 -12.20
C ASN A 506 28.38 13.80 -12.90
N LEU A 507 27.15 13.71 -12.39
CA LEU A 507 26.03 14.51 -12.90
C LEU A 507 26.18 15.97 -12.49
N THR A 508 25.96 16.88 -13.43
CA THR A 508 26.12 18.34 -13.23
C THR A 508 24.79 19.09 -13.50
N ASP A 509 24.81 20.42 -13.40
CA ASP A 509 23.66 21.26 -13.77
C ASP A 509 23.15 20.99 -15.19
N LYS A 510 24.01 20.46 -16.07
CA LYS A 510 23.62 20.05 -17.44
C LYS A 510 22.60 18.91 -17.45
N THR A 511 22.64 18.01 -16.46
CA THR A 511 21.61 16.98 -16.26
C THR A 511 20.23 17.61 -16.11
N LEU A 512 20.10 18.66 -15.26
CA LEU A 512 18.81 19.34 -15.04
C LEU A 512 18.31 20.02 -16.33
N GLU A 513 19.22 20.59 -17.13
CA GLU A 513 18.87 21.12 -18.45
C GLU A 513 18.35 20.04 -19.40
N LEU A 514 18.99 18.87 -19.44
CA LEU A 514 18.61 17.77 -20.32
C LEU A 514 17.24 17.17 -19.98
N ILE A 515 16.90 17.05 -18.69
CA ILE A 515 15.62 16.47 -18.24
C ILE A 515 14.50 17.51 -18.13
N SER A 516 14.76 18.79 -18.38
CA SER A 516 13.76 19.87 -18.27
C SER A 516 12.52 19.68 -19.16
N GLY A 517 12.63 18.89 -20.24
CA GLY A 517 11.51 18.51 -21.13
C GLY A 517 10.64 17.36 -20.61
N LEU A 518 11.00 16.71 -19.50
CA LEU A 518 10.21 15.62 -18.89
C LEU A 518 9.10 16.20 -18.01
N GLU A 519 8.19 16.98 -18.58
CA GLU A 519 7.15 17.74 -17.85
C GLU A 519 6.21 16.86 -17.01
N GLY A 520 6.14 15.56 -17.29
CA GLY A 520 5.35 14.57 -16.53
C GLY A 520 5.98 14.15 -15.19
N LEU A 521 7.21 14.60 -14.87
CA LEU A 521 7.89 14.20 -13.64
C LEU A 521 7.16 14.68 -12.38
N VAL A 522 6.89 13.71 -11.50
CA VAL A 522 6.29 13.88 -10.17
C VAL A 522 7.34 13.73 -9.08
N SER A 523 8.31 12.83 -9.27
CA SER A 523 9.38 12.57 -8.31
C SER A 523 10.74 12.53 -9.01
N LEU A 524 11.69 13.31 -8.49
CA LEU A 524 13.06 13.38 -9.00
C LEU A 524 14.06 13.24 -7.84
N ASN A 525 14.98 12.29 -7.96
CA ASN A 525 16.11 12.14 -7.04
C ASN A 525 17.43 12.16 -7.82
N ILE A 526 18.28 13.15 -7.52
CA ILE A 526 19.65 13.30 -8.10
C ILE A 526 20.64 13.53 -6.96
N SER A 527 20.44 12.91 -5.81
CA SER A 527 21.34 13.03 -4.66
C SER A 527 22.74 12.52 -4.95
N ASN A 528 23.73 13.02 -4.20
CA ASN A 528 25.14 12.67 -4.37
C ASN A 528 25.68 12.99 -5.78
N SER A 529 25.41 14.21 -6.26
CA SER A 529 25.85 14.72 -7.56
C SER A 529 26.48 16.12 -7.45
N LEU A 530 26.99 16.65 -8.58
CA LEU A 530 27.60 17.96 -8.66
C LEU A 530 26.61 19.11 -8.96
N ILE A 531 25.32 18.86 -8.74
CA ILE A 531 24.26 19.88 -8.94
C ILE A 531 24.48 21.06 -8.02
N THR A 532 24.27 22.27 -8.54
CA THR A 532 24.41 23.55 -7.82
C THR A 532 23.12 24.37 -7.88
N ASN A 533 23.04 25.43 -7.07
CA ASN A 533 21.93 26.39 -7.10
C ASN A 533 21.68 26.96 -8.51
N LYS A 534 22.71 27.07 -9.36
CA LYS A 534 22.57 27.60 -10.73
C LYS A 534 21.75 26.67 -11.62
N GLY A 535 21.82 25.35 -11.39
CA GLY A 535 21.06 24.35 -12.14
C GLY A 535 19.55 24.37 -11.87
N LEU A 536 19.12 24.78 -10.68
CA LEU A 536 17.71 24.73 -10.26
C LEU A 536 16.75 25.45 -11.21
N ARG A 537 17.21 26.48 -11.92
CA ARG A 537 16.39 27.21 -12.93
C ARG A 537 15.85 26.31 -14.02
N HIS A 538 16.52 25.19 -14.33
CA HIS A 538 16.12 24.23 -15.36
C HIS A 538 14.97 23.33 -14.92
N LEU A 539 14.64 23.30 -13.63
CA LEU A 539 13.47 22.57 -13.11
C LEU A 539 12.14 23.32 -13.28
N ARG A 540 12.15 24.62 -13.65
CA ARG A 540 10.95 25.45 -13.79
C ARG A 540 9.86 24.88 -14.70
N PRO A 541 10.15 24.14 -15.79
CA PRO A 541 9.12 23.53 -16.63
C PRO A 541 8.39 22.36 -15.95
N LEU A 542 8.99 21.71 -14.95
CA LEU A 542 8.47 20.49 -14.31
C LEU A 542 7.34 20.79 -13.32
N LYS A 543 6.21 21.34 -13.80
CA LYS A 543 5.10 21.83 -12.98
C LYS A 543 4.44 20.77 -12.11
N ASN A 544 4.54 19.48 -12.51
CA ASN A 544 3.99 18.35 -11.80
C ASN A 544 4.90 17.80 -10.71
N LEU A 545 6.07 18.40 -10.47
CA LEU A 545 7.03 17.90 -9.51
C LEU A 545 6.53 18.10 -8.07
N HIS A 546 6.29 16.98 -7.35
CA HIS A 546 5.84 16.94 -5.95
C HIS A 546 6.98 16.62 -4.99
N SER A 547 7.96 15.82 -5.44
CA SER A 547 9.08 15.39 -4.61
C SER A 547 10.41 15.64 -5.32
N LEU A 548 11.33 16.35 -4.64
CA LEU A 548 12.67 16.65 -5.12
C LEU A 548 13.71 16.29 -4.06
N THR A 549 14.62 15.37 -4.37
CA THR A 549 15.70 14.98 -3.46
C THR A 549 17.05 15.30 -4.06
N LEU A 550 17.83 16.16 -3.35
CA LEU A 550 19.13 16.68 -3.74
C LEU A 550 20.13 16.56 -2.59
N GLU A 551 20.01 15.49 -1.78
CA GLU A 551 20.91 15.22 -0.65
C GLU A 551 22.38 15.18 -1.11
N SER A 552 23.28 15.78 -0.34
CA SER A 552 24.71 15.83 -0.66
C SER A 552 25.03 16.50 -2.02
N CYS A 553 24.20 17.44 -2.45
CA CYS A 553 24.46 18.33 -3.58
C CYS A 553 24.88 19.73 -3.10
N LYS A 554 25.43 20.57 -4.00
CA LYS A 554 25.78 21.96 -3.69
C LYS A 554 24.58 22.90 -3.82
N VAL A 555 23.46 22.54 -3.17
CA VAL A 555 22.18 23.24 -3.24
C VAL A 555 21.71 23.61 -1.84
N THR A 556 21.15 24.80 -1.68
CA THR A 556 20.61 25.28 -0.40
C THR A 556 19.09 25.17 -0.34
N ALA A 557 18.56 24.86 0.85
CA ALA A 557 17.11 24.80 1.09
C ALA A 557 16.40 26.12 0.72
N SER A 558 17.04 27.27 0.92
CA SER A 558 16.50 28.59 0.58
C SER A 558 16.24 28.76 -0.90
N GLU A 559 17.14 28.27 -1.77
CA GLU A 559 16.96 28.36 -3.22
C GLU A 559 15.89 27.39 -3.73
N ILE A 560 15.75 26.21 -3.10
CA ILE A 560 14.66 25.29 -3.43
C ILE A 560 13.31 25.90 -3.02
N ARG A 561 13.20 26.51 -1.82
CA ARG A 561 11.96 27.19 -1.39
C ARG A 561 11.59 28.33 -2.33
N LYS A 562 12.59 29.11 -2.78
CA LYS A 562 12.36 30.16 -3.76
C LYS A 562 11.82 29.59 -5.09
N LEU A 563 12.38 28.46 -5.55
CA LEU A 563 11.90 27.77 -6.74
C LEU A 563 10.47 27.25 -6.54
N GLN A 564 10.15 26.65 -5.39
CA GLN A 564 8.81 26.19 -4.99
C GLN A 564 7.79 27.33 -5.11
N LEU A 565 8.07 28.47 -4.46
CA LEU A 565 7.16 29.61 -4.42
C LEU A 565 6.98 30.29 -5.79
N THR A 566 8.00 30.30 -6.64
CA THR A 566 7.99 31.05 -7.91
C THR A 566 7.64 30.22 -9.13
N ALA A 567 7.88 28.91 -9.11
CA ALA A 567 7.81 28.10 -10.32
C ALA A 567 7.25 26.70 -10.16
N LEU A 568 7.31 26.08 -8.98
CA LEU A 568 6.88 24.71 -8.73
C LEU A 568 5.83 24.65 -7.62
N PRO A 569 4.60 25.08 -7.85
CA PRO A 569 3.55 25.16 -6.81
C PRO A 569 3.16 23.78 -6.27
N SER A 570 3.36 22.71 -7.04
CA SER A 570 3.06 21.34 -6.65
C SER A 570 4.15 20.68 -5.78
N LEU A 571 5.31 21.34 -5.57
CA LEU A 571 6.42 20.78 -4.82
C LEU A 571 6.09 20.78 -3.31
N VAL A 572 5.79 19.62 -2.76
CA VAL A 572 5.41 19.43 -1.34
C VAL A 572 6.60 18.96 -0.51
N SER A 573 7.41 18.06 -1.05
CA SER A 573 8.54 17.44 -0.35
C SER A 573 9.85 17.76 -1.06
N PHE A 574 10.82 18.30 -0.31
CA PHE A 574 12.19 18.43 -0.81
C PHE A 574 13.22 18.17 0.30
N ARG A 575 14.35 17.59 -0.09
CA ARG A 575 15.46 17.27 0.82
C ARG A 575 16.77 17.74 0.18
N PRO A 576 17.35 18.84 0.67
CA PRO A 576 18.64 19.34 0.18
C PRO A 576 19.84 18.70 0.90
N GLU A 577 19.67 18.16 2.12
CA GLU A 577 20.75 17.60 2.96
C GLU A 577 20.43 16.16 3.43
#